data_7666dc8a346cdac505d89924c052a8c7
#
_entry.id   7666dc8a346cdac505d89924c052a8c7
#
_cell.length_a   1.000
_cell.length_b   1.000
_cell.length_c   1.000
_cell.angle_alpha   90.00
_cell.angle_beta   90.00
_cell.angle_gamma   90.00
#
_symmetry.space_group_name_H-M   'P 1'
#
loop_
_entity.id
_entity.type
_entity.pdbx_description
1 polymer ?
#
loop_
_entity_poly.entity_id
_entity_poly.type
_entity_poly.pdbx_seq_one_letter_code
_entity_poly.pdbx_strand_id
1 'polypeptide(L)'
;MVIAHKRSRKKKGECMTVYAVQEEAPGQNILTARDYGDIVYLLPRGQVTFSASPTLQRLKRKLREYCDEDFLLLIGDPAAIGMATAVAGDYNRGRVQFLKWDRQEKQYYPIKWDLHEKGEDSV
;
A
#
# COMPACT_ATOMS: atom_id res chain seq x y z
N MET A 1 -10.74 18.09 -12.22
CA MET A 1 -11.82 18.11 -11.46
C MET A 1 -12.25 16.81 -11.06
N VAL A 2 -12.28 16.04 -11.89
CA VAL A 2 -12.76 14.74 -11.68
C VAL A 2 -11.95 13.98 -10.65
N ILE A 3 -10.66 14.23 -10.61
CA ILE A 3 -9.78 13.52 -9.71
C ILE A 3 -10.09 13.84 -8.25
N ALA A 4 -10.42 15.07 -7.98
CA ALA A 4 -10.76 15.44 -6.61
C ALA A 4 -12.01 14.73 -6.16
N HIS A 5 -12.95 14.51 -7.08
CA HIS A 5 -14.16 13.81 -6.73
C HIS A 5 -13.91 12.37 -6.37
N LYS A 6 -12.98 11.71 -7.07
CA LYS A 6 -12.69 10.33 -6.77
C LYS A 6 -12.17 10.18 -5.36
N ARG A 7 -11.31 11.09 -4.94
CA ARG A 7 -10.78 11.01 -3.61
C ARG A 7 -11.84 11.25 -2.57
N SER A 8 -12.74 12.18 -2.83
CA SER A 8 -13.75 12.50 -1.85
C SER A 8 -14.84 11.45 -1.73
N ARG A 9 -14.91 10.51 -2.67
CA ARG A 9 -15.90 9.45 -2.55
C ARG A 9 -15.60 8.49 -1.42
N LYS A 10 -14.34 8.40 -1.00
CA LYS A 10 -13.99 7.51 0.09
C LYS A 10 -14.25 8.25 1.39
N LYS A 11 -15.25 7.83 2.08
CA LYS A 11 -15.68 8.48 3.30
C LYS A 11 -15.22 7.71 4.51
N LYS A 12 -15.09 8.41 5.61
CA LYS A 12 -14.72 7.78 6.85
C LYS A 12 -15.74 6.71 7.21
N GLY A 13 -15.26 5.53 7.52
CA GLY A 13 -16.14 4.43 7.87
C GLY A 13 -16.56 3.57 6.70
N GLU A 14 -16.26 4.00 5.49
CA GLU A 14 -16.53 3.18 4.33
C GLU A 14 -15.43 2.16 4.15
N CYS A 15 -15.67 1.23 3.23
CA CYS A 15 -14.72 0.17 2.95
C CYS A 15 -13.37 0.74 2.58
N MET A 16 -12.35 0.32 3.28
CA MET A 16 -10.99 0.76 3.00
C MET A 16 -10.41 -0.10 1.90
N THR A 17 -9.30 0.33 1.32
CA THR A 17 -8.62 -0.43 0.30
C THR A 17 -7.29 -0.95 0.83
N VAL A 18 -7.04 -2.23 0.61
CA VAL A 18 -5.77 -2.86 0.90
C VAL A 18 -5.05 -3.00 -0.44
N TYR A 19 -4.05 -2.17 -0.67
CA TYR A 19 -3.28 -2.24 -1.91
C TYR A 19 -2.17 -3.27 -1.72
N ALA A 20 -2.38 -4.45 -2.27
CA ALA A 20 -1.36 -5.49 -2.24
C ALA A 20 -0.35 -5.18 -3.34
N VAL A 21 0.91 -5.06 -2.98
CA VAL A 21 1.91 -4.56 -3.93
C VAL A 21 2.00 -5.45 -5.15
N GLN A 22 2.06 -6.75 -4.94
CA GLN A 22 2.22 -7.64 -6.07
C GLN A 22 1.47 -8.93 -5.82
N GLU A 23 0.84 -9.44 -6.86
CA GLU A 23 0.14 -10.71 -6.76
C GLU A 23 1.13 -11.83 -6.50
N GLU A 24 0.79 -12.69 -5.54
CA GLU A 24 1.65 -13.80 -5.17
C GLU A 24 1.02 -15.12 -5.56
N ALA A 25 1.81 -16.18 -5.52
CA ALA A 25 1.32 -17.50 -5.80
C ALA A 25 0.28 -17.93 -4.77
N PRO A 26 -0.58 -18.89 -5.11
CA PRO A 26 -1.55 -19.42 -4.15
C PRO A 26 -0.87 -19.90 -2.87
N GLY A 27 -1.57 -19.80 -1.77
CA GLY A 27 -1.02 -20.22 -0.49
C GLY A 27 -0.72 -19.09 0.45
N GLN A 28 -0.71 -17.86 -0.05
CA GLN A 28 -0.57 -16.72 0.81
C GLN A 28 -1.84 -16.50 1.61
N ASN A 29 -1.69 -15.97 2.80
CA ASN A 29 -2.83 -15.70 3.66
C ASN A 29 -3.51 -14.39 3.31
N ILE A 30 -3.65 -14.14 2.01
CA ILE A 30 -4.19 -12.88 1.52
C ILE A 30 -5.63 -12.66 1.98
N LEU A 31 -6.38 -13.75 2.13
CA LEU A 31 -7.80 -13.61 2.43
C LEU A 31 -8.05 -12.96 3.79
N THR A 32 -7.16 -13.18 4.75
CA THR A 32 -7.36 -12.56 6.07
C THR A 32 -7.09 -11.06 6.02
N ALA A 33 -6.38 -10.59 5.00
CA ALA A 33 -6.18 -9.15 4.84
C ALA A 33 -7.47 -8.44 4.49
N ARG A 34 -8.47 -9.17 4.01
CA ARG A 34 -9.76 -8.57 3.69
C ARG A 34 -10.47 -7.99 4.90
N ASP A 35 -10.07 -8.41 6.08
CA ASP A 35 -10.65 -7.84 7.30
C ASP A 35 -10.33 -6.35 7.40
N TYR A 36 -9.30 -5.90 6.67
CA TYR A 36 -8.90 -4.49 6.69
C TYR A 36 -9.47 -3.71 5.51
N GLY A 37 -10.01 -4.37 4.51
CA GLY A 37 -10.59 -3.69 3.37
C GLY A 37 -10.54 -4.52 2.10
N ASP A 38 -11.07 -3.96 1.02
CA ASP A 38 -11.04 -4.61 -0.27
C ASP A 38 -9.62 -4.68 -0.79
N ILE A 39 -9.26 -5.81 -1.38
CA ILE A 39 -7.89 -6.02 -1.86
C ILE A 39 -7.79 -5.64 -3.33
N VAL A 40 -6.82 -4.78 -3.63
CA VAL A 40 -6.51 -4.38 -4.99
C VAL A 40 -5.04 -4.67 -5.22
N TYR A 41 -4.74 -5.49 -6.23
CA TYR A 41 -3.34 -5.80 -6.58
C TYR A 41 -2.78 -4.70 -7.46
N LEU A 42 -1.57 -4.25 -7.13
CA LEU A 42 -0.91 -3.20 -7.90
C LEU A 42 -0.18 -3.76 -9.10
N LEU A 43 0.48 -4.90 -8.94
CA LEU A 43 1.30 -5.49 -9.98
C LEU A 43 1.00 -6.97 -10.12
N PRO A 44 1.17 -7.53 -11.32
CA PRO A 44 1.06 -8.97 -11.49
C PRO A 44 2.28 -9.68 -10.92
N ARG A 45 2.24 -11.00 -10.86
CA ARG A 45 3.38 -11.78 -10.42
C ARG A 45 4.58 -11.54 -11.31
N GLY A 46 5.75 -11.75 -10.73
CA GLY A 46 6.99 -11.68 -11.47
C GLY A 46 7.93 -10.67 -10.89
N GLN A 47 9.14 -10.68 -11.40
CA GLN A 47 10.14 -9.76 -10.90
C GLN A 47 10.02 -8.42 -11.58
N VAL A 48 10.42 -7.39 -10.88
CA VAL A 48 10.54 -6.07 -11.46
C VAL A 48 11.70 -6.14 -12.45
N THR A 49 11.46 -5.73 -13.69
CA THR A 49 12.47 -5.81 -14.73
C THR A 49 13.54 -4.75 -14.53
N PHE A 50 14.58 -4.84 -15.34
CA PHE A 50 15.66 -3.86 -15.27
C PHE A 50 15.18 -2.44 -15.50
N SER A 51 14.16 -2.28 -16.34
CA SER A 51 13.59 -0.97 -16.56
C SER A 51 12.48 -0.75 -15.55
N ALA A 52 12.70 0.15 -14.63
CA ALA A 52 11.72 0.43 -13.57
C ALA A 52 10.59 1.33 -14.04
N SER A 53 10.77 2.00 -15.17
CA SER A 53 9.81 3.04 -15.58
C SER A 53 8.40 2.52 -15.80
N PRO A 54 8.18 1.41 -16.51
CA PRO A 54 6.81 0.91 -16.68
C PRO A 54 6.16 0.53 -15.34
N THR A 55 6.93 -0.06 -14.45
CA THR A 55 6.42 -0.43 -13.14
C THR A 55 6.01 0.80 -12.36
N LEU A 56 6.88 1.81 -12.38
CA LEU A 56 6.59 3.06 -11.69
C LEU A 56 5.32 3.72 -12.20
N GLN A 57 5.14 3.74 -13.52
CA GLN A 57 3.95 4.36 -14.10
C GLN A 57 2.69 3.62 -13.70
N ARG A 58 2.76 2.29 -13.64
CA ARG A 58 1.60 1.52 -13.21
C ARG A 58 1.27 1.78 -11.75
N LEU A 59 2.28 1.85 -10.90
CA LEU A 59 2.07 2.14 -9.49
C LEU A 59 1.44 3.51 -9.31
N LYS A 60 1.92 4.49 -10.07
CA LYS A 60 1.36 5.84 -9.99
C LYS A 60 -0.12 5.86 -10.36
N ARG A 61 -0.48 5.13 -11.40
CA ARG A 61 -1.89 5.09 -11.80
C ARG A 61 -2.75 4.46 -10.72
N LYS A 62 -2.28 3.35 -10.15
CA LYS A 62 -3.13 2.59 -9.23
C LYS A 62 -3.18 3.18 -7.84
N LEU A 63 -2.15 3.89 -7.43
CA LEU A 63 -2.10 4.48 -6.09
C LEU A 63 -2.58 5.92 -6.04
N ARG A 64 -3.10 6.41 -7.16
CA ARG A 64 -3.48 7.81 -7.24
C ARG A 64 -4.44 8.26 -6.14
N GLU A 65 -5.31 7.36 -5.70
CA GLU A 65 -6.30 7.69 -4.70
C GLU A 65 -5.94 7.19 -3.30
N TYR A 66 -4.70 6.82 -3.11
CA TYR A 66 -4.25 6.35 -1.81
C TYR A 66 -4.43 7.45 -0.76
N CYS A 67 -4.99 7.08 0.38
CA CYS A 67 -5.26 8.05 1.44
C CYS A 67 -5.08 7.40 2.81
N ASP A 68 -5.34 8.18 3.86
CA ASP A 68 -5.06 7.75 5.22
C ASP A 68 -5.76 6.47 5.64
N GLU A 69 -6.91 6.16 5.05
CA GLU A 69 -7.67 4.98 5.41
C GLU A 69 -7.22 3.72 4.71
N ASP A 70 -6.29 3.83 3.79
CA ASP A 70 -5.86 2.70 2.99
C ASP A 70 -4.61 2.05 3.57
N PHE A 71 -4.40 0.81 3.17
CA PHE A 71 -3.25 0.03 3.60
C PHE A 71 -2.41 -0.35 2.41
N LEU A 72 -1.10 -0.46 2.64
CA LEU A 72 -0.18 -1.01 1.65
C LEU A 72 0.28 -2.36 2.19
N LEU A 73 -0.13 -3.43 1.54
CA LEU A 73 0.20 -4.77 1.96
C LEU A 73 1.54 -5.18 1.34
N LEU A 74 2.49 -5.49 2.20
CA LEU A 74 3.88 -5.68 1.79
C LEU A 74 4.14 -7.11 1.34
N ILE A 75 3.66 -7.46 0.15
CA ILE A 75 3.93 -8.76 -0.46
C ILE A 75 4.47 -8.52 -1.85
N GLY A 76 5.40 -9.38 -2.26
CA GLY A 76 5.96 -9.34 -3.59
C GLY A 76 7.45 -9.06 -3.60
N ASP A 77 7.95 -8.68 -4.78
CA ASP A 77 9.34 -8.35 -4.98
C ASP A 77 9.73 -7.15 -4.10
N PRO A 78 10.82 -7.26 -3.34
CA PRO A 78 11.24 -6.15 -2.48
C PRO A 78 11.42 -4.83 -3.22
N ALA A 79 11.91 -4.87 -4.46
CA ALA A 79 12.05 -3.63 -5.24
C ALA A 79 10.70 -3.01 -5.51
N ALA A 80 9.71 -3.84 -5.83
CA ALA A 80 8.36 -3.35 -6.08
C ALA A 80 7.76 -2.74 -4.81
N ILE A 81 8.00 -3.39 -3.67
CA ILE A 81 7.50 -2.88 -2.39
C ILE A 81 8.10 -1.50 -2.11
N GLY A 82 9.41 -1.35 -2.35
CA GLY A 82 10.05 -0.07 -2.15
C GLY A 82 9.47 1.03 -3.02
N MET A 83 9.27 0.72 -4.31
CA MET A 83 8.71 1.70 -5.23
C MET A 83 7.28 2.07 -4.85
N ALA A 84 6.47 1.07 -4.49
CA ALA A 84 5.08 1.33 -4.10
C ALA A 84 5.02 2.20 -2.86
N THR A 85 5.91 1.96 -1.89
CA THR A 85 5.95 2.75 -0.68
C THR A 85 6.26 4.21 -0.99
N ALA A 86 7.24 4.43 -1.88
CA ALA A 86 7.60 5.80 -2.26
C ALA A 86 6.44 6.51 -2.95
N VAL A 87 5.75 5.81 -3.83
CA VAL A 87 4.63 6.40 -4.56
C VAL A 87 3.47 6.72 -3.62
N ALA A 88 3.12 5.78 -2.74
CA ALA A 88 2.03 6.00 -1.79
C ALA A 88 2.36 7.18 -0.87
N GLY A 89 3.60 7.24 -0.39
CA GLY A 89 4.03 8.34 0.46
C GLY A 89 3.95 9.67 -0.25
N ASP A 90 4.38 9.70 -1.52
CA ASP A 90 4.33 10.94 -2.28
C ASP A 90 2.90 11.43 -2.44
N TYR A 91 1.97 10.53 -2.75
CA TYR A 91 0.59 10.92 -2.95
C TYR A 91 -0.11 11.34 -1.65
N ASN A 92 0.35 10.83 -0.50
CA ASN A 92 -0.33 11.07 0.75
C ASN A 92 0.51 11.85 1.75
N ARG A 93 1.38 12.72 1.26
CA ARG A 93 2.16 13.64 2.09
C ARG A 93 3.04 12.92 3.10
N GLY A 94 3.59 11.77 2.72
CA GLY A 94 4.48 11.02 3.57
C GLY A 94 3.80 10.15 4.61
N ARG A 95 2.48 10.08 4.60
CA ARG A 95 1.74 9.25 5.55
C ARG A 95 1.36 7.95 4.89
N VAL A 96 1.82 6.85 5.46
CA VAL A 96 1.59 5.52 4.91
C VAL A 96 1.20 4.58 6.03
N GLN A 97 0.34 3.64 5.71
CA GLN A 97 -0.05 2.61 6.64
C GLN A 97 0.23 1.25 6.00
N PHE A 98 1.20 0.54 6.56
CA PHE A 98 1.55 -0.79 6.09
C PHE A 98 0.64 -1.82 6.72
N LEU A 99 0.49 -2.92 6.04
CA LEU A 99 -0.13 -4.10 6.59
C LEU A 99 0.90 -5.21 6.47
N LYS A 100 1.30 -5.77 7.60
CA LYS A 100 2.39 -6.73 7.64
C LYS A 100 1.95 -8.01 8.33
N TRP A 101 2.42 -9.15 7.81
CA TRP A 101 2.09 -10.45 8.38
C TRP A 101 3.00 -10.75 9.55
N ASP A 102 2.39 -11.15 10.67
CA ASP A 102 3.14 -11.57 11.84
C ASP A 102 3.15 -13.11 11.86
N ARG A 103 4.30 -13.69 11.69
CA ARG A 103 4.43 -15.13 11.61
C ARG A 103 4.07 -15.82 12.91
N GLN A 104 4.39 -15.20 14.02
CA GLN A 104 4.18 -15.81 15.31
C GLN A 104 2.70 -15.81 15.68
N GLU A 105 2.05 -14.69 15.50
CA GLU A 105 0.64 -14.55 15.83
C GLU A 105 -0.26 -15.00 14.68
N LYS A 106 0.32 -15.21 13.51
CA LYS A 106 -0.41 -15.66 12.32
C LYS A 106 -1.56 -14.74 11.99
N GLN A 107 -1.27 -13.46 11.98
CA GLN A 107 -2.25 -12.44 11.64
C GLN A 107 -1.55 -11.21 11.10
N TYR A 108 -2.32 -10.40 10.39
CA TYR A 108 -1.80 -9.12 9.92
C TYR A 108 -1.90 -8.09 11.02
N TYR A 109 -0.99 -7.14 10.97
CA TYR A 109 -1.07 -5.98 11.86
C TYR A 109 -0.64 -4.74 11.11
N PRO A 110 -1.24 -3.59 11.45
CA PRO A 110 -0.93 -2.35 10.76
C PRO A 110 0.28 -1.66 11.36
N ILE A 111 1.03 -0.97 10.50
CA ILE A 111 2.13 -0.11 10.93
C ILE A 111 1.91 1.23 10.27
N LYS A 112 1.49 2.20 11.04
CA LYS A 112 1.19 3.54 10.53
C LYS A 112 2.34 4.47 10.83
N TRP A 113 2.78 5.24 9.83
CA TRP A 113 3.89 6.13 10.01
C TRP A 113 3.76 7.34 9.11
N ASP A 114 4.45 8.41 9.52
CA ASP A 114 4.43 9.68 8.82
C ASP A 114 5.89 10.11 8.64
N LEU A 115 6.32 10.20 7.39
CA LEU A 115 7.70 10.54 7.07
C LEU A 115 8.10 11.91 7.63
N HIS A 116 7.14 12.79 7.76
CA HIS A 116 7.40 14.16 8.23
C HIS A 116 7.13 14.35 9.71
N GLU A 117 6.91 13.27 10.41
CA GLU A 117 6.72 13.33 11.85
C GLU A 117 8.00 13.83 12.51
N LYS A 118 7.88 14.76 13.43
CA LYS A 118 9.05 15.28 14.11
C LYS A 118 9.51 14.29 15.15
N GLY A 119 10.81 14.03 15.17
CA GLY A 119 11.38 13.14 16.17
C GLY A 119 11.52 13.82 17.50
N GLU A 120 11.89 13.02 18.50
CA GLU A 120 12.16 13.50 19.82
C GLU A 120 13.57 14.07 19.87
N ASP A 121 13.70 15.29 20.30
CA ASP A 121 15.01 15.92 20.34
C ASP A 121 15.89 15.33 21.41
N SER A 122 15.31 14.72 22.40
CA SER A 122 16.06 14.17 23.51
C SER A 122 16.74 12.85 23.18
N VAL A 123 16.48 12.30 22.06
CA VAL A 123 17.01 11.01 21.68
C VAL A 123 18.50 11.09 21.39
#